data_b8025ec04f41bdfe39c95b28b604cdac
#
_entry.id   b8025ec04f41bdfe39c95b28b604cdac
#
_cell.length_a   1.000
_cell.length_b   1.000
_cell.length_c   1.000
_cell.angle_alpha   90.00
_cell.angle_beta   90.00
_cell.angle_gamma   90.00
#
_symmetry.space_group_name_H-M   'P 1'
#
loop_
_entity.id
_entity.type
_entity.pdbx_description
1 polymer ?
#
loop_
_entity_poly.entity_id
_entity_poly.type
_entity_poly.pdbx_seq_one_letter_code
_entity_poly.pdbx_strand_id
1 'polypeptide(L)'
;MIKKFFSYYRPHKRLFMIDFTSAIIVAILELAFPLAVQWFIDELLPSGEWDSIVTVSVLLLAVYLVSTVLQYIVSYLGHKLGINIETDMREQLFTHVQRQSFRFFDNTKTGHVMSRITNDLFDIGELAHHGPEDFFIAIMTFIGAFVIMYNTNPELPISPIIMVPFLTILVVFSNIKMNRAWKNMYIKIADVNGRVEDSVSGARVVQSFTNEEFEINRFQNDNGQFRLAKLVAYKVMAGTHSGIYMMTRLMTLVVLVVGAWFTVNDKLTYGELVSFVLFINVLIKPVDKISALLELYPKGMAGFRRFLDLIEQDPEIVDRENAKSVDHLRGDISFNDVDVGYDQH
;
A
#
# COMPACT_ATOMS: atom_id res chain seq x y z
N MET A 1 14.00 9.04 11.57
CA MET A 1 13.46 8.39 10.38
C MET A 1 12.10 8.96 9.97
N ILE A 2 11.01 8.84 10.76
CA ILE A 2 9.66 9.34 10.41
C ILE A 2 9.65 10.85 10.09
N LYS A 3 10.26 11.69 10.91
CA LYS A 3 10.34 13.15 10.65
C LYS A 3 11.04 13.47 9.32
N LYS A 4 12.06 12.68 8.94
CA LYS A 4 12.78 12.84 7.68
C LYS A 4 11.93 12.36 6.49
N PHE A 5 11.14 11.29 6.66
CA PHE A 5 10.17 10.84 5.67
C PHE A 5 9.15 11.95 5.35
N PHE A 6 8.52 12.54 6.36
CA PHE A 6 7.56 13.63 6.17
C PHE A 6 8.18 14.93 5.63
N SER A 7 9.51 15.10 5.67
CA SER A 7 10.14 16.29 5.06
C SER A 7 10.02 16.30 3.54
N TYR A 8 9.90 15.15 2.89
CA TYR A 8 9.71 15.03 1.44
C TYR A 8 8.33 15.51 0.94
N TYR A 9 7.35 15.69 1.83
CA TYR A 9 6.07 16.29 1.48
C TYR A 9 6.13 17.83 1.36
N ARG A 10 7.16 18.48 1.93
CA ARG A 10 7.24 19.95 1.96
C ARG A 10 7.20 20.60 0.58
N PRO A 11 7.91 20.10 -0.46
CA PRO A 11 7.82 20.67 -1.80
C PRO A 11 6.42 20.52 -2.40
N HIS A 12 5.72 19.43 -2.05
CA HIS A 12 4.44 19.03 -2.61
C HIS A 12 3.23 19.31 -1.69
N LYS A 13 3.38 20.18 -0.70
CA LYS A 13 2.35 20.44 0.33
C LYS A 13 0.97 20.83 -0.24
N ARG A 14 0.93 21.57 -1.36
CA ARG A 14 -0.34 21.94 -2.01
C ARG A 14 -1.05 20.72 -2.58
N LEU A 15 -0.31 19.84 -3.22
CA LEU A 15 -0.83 18.60 -3.78
C LEU A 15 -1.38 17.70 -2.68
N PHE A 16 -0.59 17.49 -1.61
CA PHE A 16 -1.01 16.74 -0.43
C PHE A 16 -2.29 17.32 0.20
N MET A 17 -2.39 18.65 0.36
CA MET A 17 -3.57 19.29 0.96
C MET A 17 -4.83 19.09 0.11
N ILE A 18 -4.74 19.22 -1.21
CA ILE A 18 -5.90 19.02 -2.11
C ILE A 18 -6.34 17.55 -2.05
N ASP A 19 -5.41 16.62 -2.17
CA ASP A 19 -5.64 15.19 -2.11
C ASP A 19 -6.31 14.79 -0.79
N PHE A 20 -5.68 15.12 0.32
CA PHE A 20 -6.13 14.76 1.67
C PHE A 20 -7.49 15.40 2.02
N THR A 21 -7.71 16.66 1.63
CA THR A 21 -9.01 17.32 1.85
C THR A 21 -10.11 16.66 1.02
N SER A 22 -9.81 16.31 -0.24
CA SER A 22 -10.75 15.59 -1.10
C SER A 22 -11.10 14.21 -0.52
N ALA A 23 -10.12 13.49 0.01
CA ALA A 23 -10.32 12.20 0.67
C ALA A 23 -11.22 12.33 1.92
N ILE A 24 -11.02 13.38 2.74
CA ILE A 24 -11.89 13.67 3.89
C ILE A 24 -13.33 13.93 3.42
N ILE A 25 -13.53 14.74 2.39
CA ILE A 25 -14.88 15.04 1.88
C ILE A 25 -15.54 13.76 1.36
N VAL A 26 -14.83 12.93 0.61
CA VAL A 26 -15.36 11.63 0.15
C VAL A 26 -15.77 10.76 1.33
N ALA A 27 -14.95 10.66 2.37
CA ALA A 27 -15.28 9.87 3.55
C ALA A 27 -16.50 10.41 4.31
N ILE A 28 -16.66 11.75 4.39
CA ILE A 28 -17.87 12.38 4.98
C ILE A 28 -19.10 12.05 4.13
N LEU A 29 -19.02 12.13 2.81
CA LEU A 29 -20.11 11.79 1.91
C LEU A 29 -20.51 10.31 2.00
N GLU A 30 -19.53 9.42 2.14
CA GLU A 30 -19.76 7.98 2.38
C GLU A 30 -20.46 7.72 3.72
N LEU A 31 -20.12 8.47 4.78
CA LEU A 31 -20.80 8.39 6.08
C LEU A 31 -22.21 9.01 6.04
N ALA A 32 -22.42 10.04 5.24
CA ALA A 32 -23.71 10.69 5.10
C ALA A 32 -24.71 9.87 4.29
N PHE A 33 -24.26 9.00 3.39
CA PHE A 33 -25.13 8.23 2.50
C PHE A 33 -26.14 7.33 3.24
N PRO A 34 -25.75 6.50 4.24
CA PRO A 34 -26.71 5.71 4.99
C PRO A 34 -27.78 6.55 5.71
N LEU A 35 -27.39 7.75 6.21
CA LEU A 35 -28.33 8.68 6.83
C LEU A 35 -29.31 9.28 5.83
N ALA A 36 -28.85 9.60 4.63
CA ALA A 36 -29.71 10.08 3.56
C ALA A 36 -30.74 9.01 3.15
N VAL A 37 -30.33 7.74 3.10
CA VAL A 37 -31.24 6.61 2.81
C VAL A 37 -32.24 6.41 3.96
N GLN A 38 -31.79 6.51 5.21
CA GLN A 38 -32.69 6.47 6.38
C GLN A 38 -33.77 7.53 6.29
N TRP A 39 -33.39 8.80 6.12
CA TRP A 39 -34.31 9.90 6.00
C TRP A 39 -35.27 9.74 4.80
N PHE A 40 -34.78 9.24 3.68
CA PHE A 40 -35.57 8.96 2.50
C PHE A 40 -36.68 7.93 2.79
N ILE A 41 -36.38 6.87 3.55
CA ILE A 41 -37.32 5.79 3.87
C ILE A 41 -38.33 6.24 4.94
N ASP A 42 -37.84 6.93 5.98
CA ASP A 42 -38.67 7.22 7.18
C ASP A 42 -39.53 8.48 7.02
N GLU A 43 -39.07 9.48 6.26
CA GLU A 43 -39.75 10.79 6.15
C GLU A 43 -40.29 11.03 4.73
N LEU A 44 -39.42 10.85 3.71
CA LEU A 44 -39.79 11.25 2.36
C LEU A 44 -40.74 10.25 1.68
N LEU A 45 -40.50 8.96 1.83
CA LEU A 45 -41.36 7.94 1.22
C LEU A 45 -42.78 7.92 1.79
N PRO A 46 -43.00 8.07 3.12
CA PRO A 46 -44.36 8.14 3.69
C PRO A 46 -45.12 9.41 3.32
N SER A 47 -44.45 10.51 2.94
CA SER A 47 -45.13 11.73 2.49
C SER A 47 -45.98 11.53 1.23
N GLY A 48 -45.62 10.56 0.39
CA GLY A 48 -46.29 10.28 -0.88
C GLY A 48 -46.11 11.36 -1.94
N GLU A 49 -45.28 12.39 -1.68
CA GLU A 49 -45.02 13.51 -2.58
C GLU A 49 -44.02 13.13 -3.67
N TRP A 50 -44.53 12.68 -4.80
CA TRP A 50 -43.68 12.21 -5.91
C TRP A 50 -42.65 13.25 -6.40
N ASP A 51 -43.06 14.53 -6.47
CA ASP A 51 -42.17 15.61 -6.92
C ASP A 51 -41.00 15.83 -5.96
N SER A 52 -41.24 15.73 -4.66
CA SER A 52 -40.22 15.79 -3.61
C SER A 52 -39.28 14.60 -3.70
N ILE A 53 -39.80 13.40 -3.94
CA ILE A 53 -39.00 12.16 -4.13
C ILE A 53 -38.07 12.31 -5.34
N VAL A 54 -38.58 12.79 -6.48
CA VAL A 54 -37.79 13.00 -7.70
C VAL A 54 -36.73 14.08 -7.45
N THR A 55 -37.07 15.18 -6.83
CA THR A 55 -36.16 16.28 -6.52
C THR A 55 -34.98 15.81 -5.66
N VAL A 56 -35.26 15.07 -4.58
CA VAL A 56 -34.21 14.52 -3.70
C VAL A 56 -33.37 13.48 -4.42
N SER A 57 -33.99 12.64 -5.25
CA SER A 57 -33.23 11.67 -6.06
C SER A 57 -32.25 12.35 -7.02
N VAL A 58 -32.64 13.46 -7.64
CA VAL A 58 -31.75 14.26 -8.49
C VAL A 58 -30.62 14.92 -7.67
N LEU A 59 -30.93 15.41 -6.47
CA LEU A 59 -29.90 15.95 -5.56
C LEU A 59 -28.91 14.86 -5.13
N LEU A 60 -29.38 13.67 -4.78
CA LEU A 60 -28.50 12.53 -4.45
C LEU A 60 -27.62 12.14 -5.64
N LEU A 61 -28.18 12.15 -6.87
CA LEU A 61 -27.38 11.93 -8.07
C LEU A 61 -26.29 13.00 -8.23
N ALA A 62 -26.60 14.27 -7.99
CA ALA A 62 -25.62 15.35 -8.02
C ALA A 62 -24.50 15.14 -6.98
N VAL A 63 -24.84 14.71 -5.76
CA VAL A 63 -23.87 14.36 -4.72
C VAL A 63 -22.98 13.19 -5.17
N TYR A 64 -23.54 12.15 -5.80
CA TYR A 64 -22.74 11.04 -6.35
C TYR A 64 -21.80 11.49 -7.45
N LEU A 65 -22.22 12.39 -8.34
CA LEU A 65 -21.35 12.94 -9.38
C LEU A 65 -20.18 13.72 -8.75
N VAL A 66 -20.47 14.56 -7.76
CA VAL A 66 -19.42 15.27 -7.00
C VAL A 66 -18.48 14.29 -6.29
N SER A 67 -19.02 13.28 -5.61
CA SER A 67 -18.21 12.24 -4.96
C SER A 67 -17.32 11.50 -5.95
N THR A 68 -17.84 11.18 -7.14
CA THR A 68 -17.08 10.53 -8.23
C THR A 68 -15.90 11.39 -8.71
N VAL A 69 -16.15 12.70 -8.89
CA VAL A 69 -15.08 13.65 -9.26
C VAL A 69 -14.02 13.75 -8.17
N LEU A 70 -14.46 13.85 -6.90
CA LEU A 70 -13.53 13.88 -5.76
C LEU A 70 -12.73 12.58 -5.66
N GLN A 71 -13.35 11.42 -5.88
CA GLN A 71 -12.66 10.13 -5.89
C GLN A 71 -11.61 10.05 -7.00
N TYR A 72 -11.92 10.60 -8.19
CA TYR A 72 -10.93 10.74 -9.27
C TYR A 72 -9.75 11.64 -8.84
N ILE A 73 -10.05 12.77 -8.19
CA ILE A 73 -9.02 13.69 -7.66
C ILE A 73 -8.12 12.98 -6.66
N VAL A 74 -8.70 12.28 -5.68
CA VAL A 74 -7.95 11.49 -4.68
C VAL A 74 -7.07 10.44 -5.37
N SER A 75 -7.64 9.65 -6.26
CA SER A 75 -6.87 8.60 -6.94
C SER A 75 -5.72 9.17 -7.77
N TYR A 76 -5.98 10.22 -8.56
CA TYR A 76 -4.96 10.79 -9.45
C TYR A 76 -3.91 11.63 -8.70
N LEU A 77 -4.34 12.54 -7.81
CA LEU A 77 -3.42 13.45 -7.13
C LEU A 77 -2.62 12.74 -6.05
N GLY A 78 -3.19 11.74 -5.38
CA GLY A 78 -2.47 10.92 -4.43
C GLY A 78 -1.34 10.13 -5.07
N HIS A 79 -1.61 9.41 -6.18
CA HIS A 79 -0.53 8.74 -6.92
C HIS A 79 0.49 9.74 -7.49
N LYS A 80 0.03 10.90 -7.99
CA LYS A 80 0.93 11.97 -8.43
C LYS A 80 1.84 12.46 -7.31
N LEU A 81 1.33 12.55 -6.08
CA LEU A 81 2.13 12.91 -4.90
C LEU A 81 3.22 11.86 -4.65
N GLY A 82 2.84 10.58 -4.61
CA GLY A 82 3.80 9.47 -4.44
C GLY A 82 4.88 9.46 -5.52
N ILE A 83 4.49 9.60 -6.79
CA ILE A 83 5.40 9.65 -7.95
C ILE A 83 6.36 10.85 -7.84
N ASN A 84 5.88 12.02 -7.45
CA ASN A 84 6.74 13.21 -7.31
C ASN A 84 7.77 13.01 -6.20
N ILE A 85 7.35 12.49 -5.03
CA ILE A 85 8.28 12.18 -3.92
C ILE A 85 9.30 11.13 -4.36
N GLU A 86 8.85 10.07 -5.02
CA GLU A 86 9.72 9.03 -5.58
C GLU A 86 10.75 9.63 -6.57
N THR A 87 10.31 10.53 -7.43
CA THR A 87 11.16 11.19 -8.44
C THR A 87 12.22 12.06 -7.78
N ASP A 88 11.83 12.91 -6.82
CA ASP A 88 12.75 13.77 -6.08
C ASP A 88 13.81 12.93 -5.33
N MET A 89 13.37 11.84 -4.69
CA MET A 89 14.28 10.93 -3.98
C MET A 89 15.22 10.19 -4.94
N ARG A 90 14.73 9.81 -6.13
CA ARG A 90 15.53 9.15 -7.16
C ARG A 90 16.62 10.07 -7.70
N GLU A 91 16.28 11.32 -7.99
CA GLU A 91 17.24 12.33 -8.43
C GLU A 91 18.29 12.61 -7.36
N GLN A 92 17.87 12.77 -6.11
CA GLN A 92 18.76 12.97 -4.98
C GLN A 92 19.72 11.77 -4.81
N LEU A 93 19.19 10.55 -4.85
CA LEU A 93 19.98 9.34 -4.67
C LEU A 93 20.97 9.13 -5.81
N PHE A 94 20.53 9.31 -7.04
CA PHE A 94 21.40 9.18 -8.21
C PHE A 94 22.54 10.21 -8.20
N THR A 95 22.21 11.47 -7.90
CA THR A 95 23.20 12.56 -7.77
C THR A 95 24.21 12.24 -6.67
N HIS A 96 23.74 11.70 -5.54
CA HIS A 96 24.61 11.31 -4.44
C HIS A 96 25.55 10.16 -4.81
N VAL A 97 25.03 9.12 -5.46
CA VAL A 97 25.82 7.98 -5.94
C VAL A 97 26.90 8.42 -6.92
N GLN A 98 26.62 9.37 -7.82
CA GLN A 98 27.61 9.89 -8.77
C GLN A 98 28.78 10.64 -8.12
N ARG A 99 28.63 11.04 -6.87
CA ARG A 99 29.68 11.71 -6.08
C ARG A 99 30.49 10.77 -5.21
N GLN A 100 30.16 9.48 -5.20
CA GLN A 100 30.88 8.48 -4.41
C GLN A 100 32.25 8.17 -4.97
N SER A 101 33.19 7.75 -4.11
CA SER A 101 34.55 7.34 -4.47
C SER A 101 34.59 5.99 -5.19
N PHE A 102 35.69 5.69 -5.86
CA PHE A 102 35.93 4.37 -6.47
C PHE A 102 35.81 3.25 -5.45
N ARG A 103 36.30 3.44 -4.22
CA ARG A 103 36.19 2.46 -3.12
C ARG A 103 34.73 2.09 -2.82
N PHE A 104 33.80 3.02 -2.92
CA PHE A 104 32.37 2.73 -2.77
C PHE A 104 31.89 1.75 -3.84
N PHE A 105 32.29 1.96 -5.10
CA PHE A 105 31.90 1.07 -6.21
C PHE A 105 32.57 -0.29 -6.16
N ASP A 106 33.82 -0.37 -5.67
CA ASP A 106 34.53 -1.61 -5.48
C ASP A 106 33.89 -2.49 -4.39
N ASN A 107 33.38 -1.87 -3.33
CA ASN A 107 32.78 -2.55 -2.19
C ASN A 107 31.25 -2.72 -2.31
N THR A 108 30.59 -2.09 -3.30
CA THR A 108 29.13 -2.11 -3.43
C THR A 108 28.71 -2.80 -4.74
N LYS A 109 27.91 -3.86 -4.62
CA LYS A 109 27.38 -4.54 -5.80
C LYS A 109 26.42 -3.60 -6.57
N THR A 110 26.67 -3.39 -7.84
CA THR A 110 25.85 -2.55 -8.74
C THR A 110 24.37 -2.91 -8.68
N GLY A 111 24.01 -4.20 -8.62
CA GLY A 111 22.64 -4.66 -8.50
C GLY A 111 21.92 -4.17 -7.23
N HIS A 112 22.66 -4.00 -6.11
CA HIS A 112 22.08 -3.42 -4.89
C HIS A 112 21.74 -1.94 -5.05
N VAL A 113 22.63 -1.17 -5.70
CA VAL A 113 22.38 0.26 -5.99
C VAL A 113 21.18 0.41 -6.93
N MET A 114 21.14 -0.39 -8.00
CA MET A 114 20.02 -0.41 -8.94
C MET A 114 18.70 -0.71 -8.23
N SER A 115 18.65 -1.77 -7.41
CA SER A 115 17.43 -2.13 -6.66
C SER A 115 16.96 -1.01 -5.73
N ARG A 116 17.89 -0.26 -5.10
CA ARG A 116 17.53 0.88 -4.27
C ARG A 116 16.95 2.05 -5.06
N ILE A 117 17.51 2.33 -6.26
CA ILE A 117 17.04 3.42 -7.13
C ILE A 117 15.70 3.10 -7.80
N THR A 118 15.35 1.82 -7.95
CA THR A 118 14.13 1.37 -8.62
C THR A 118 13.08 0.86 -7.62
N ASN A 119 13.29 -0.34 -7.08
CA ASN A 119 12.27 -1.04 -6.30
C ASN A 119 12.00 -0.38 -4.94
N ASP A 120 13.08 0.01 -4.21
CA ASP A 120 12.91 0.61 -2.89
C ASP A 120 12.19 1.96 -2.98
N LEU A 121 12.52 2.79 -4.00
CA LEU A 121 11.87 4.08 -4.20
C LEU A 121 10.41 3.94 -4.63
N PHE A 122 10.09 2.93 -5.43
CA PHE A 122 8.70 2.61 -5.76
C PHE A 122 7.89 2.27 -4.50
N ASP A 123 8.38 1.37 -3.65
CA ASP A 123 7.71 1.02 -2.39
C ASP A 123 7.58 2.24 -1.44
N ILE A 124 8.54 3.17 -1.45
CA ILE A 124 8.49 4.42 -0.69
C ILE A 124 7.42 5.36 -1.26
N GLY A 125 7.32 5.50 -2.60
CA GLY A 125 6.32 6.31 -3.27
C GLY A 125 4.89 5.84 -2.98
N GLU A 126 4.66 4.53 -3.05
CA GLU A 126 3.38 3.92 -2.67
C GLU A 126 3.04 4.18 -1.19
N LEU A 127 4.02 4.02 -0.28
CA LEU A 127 3.82 4.32 1.14
C LEU A 127 3.56 5.82 1.37
N ALA A 128 4.19 6.71 0.60
CA ALA A 128 4.00 8.15 0.73
C ALA A 128 2.58 8.57 0.34
N HIS A 129 1.94 7.90 -0.62
CA HIS A 129 0.54 8.16 -0.94
C HIS A 129 -0.39 7.47 0.05
N HIS A 130 -0.37 6.15 0.08
CA HIS A 130 -1.36 5.35 0.82
C HIS A 130 -1.17 5.42 2.35
N GLY A 131 0.06 5.60 2.85
CA GLY A 131 0.35 5.51 4.28
C GLY A 131 -0.47 6.47 5.14
N PRO A 132 -0.26 7.79 5.03
CA PRO A 132 -0.96 8.77 5.84
C PRO A 132 -2.45 8.87 5.53
N GLU A 133 -2.82 8.81 4.24
CA GLU A 133 -4.20 8.95 3.80
C GLU A 133 -5.06 7.78 4.27
N ASP A 134 -4.71 6.56 3.91
CA ASP A 134 -5.52 5.38 4.24
C ASP A 134 -5.62 5.16 5.75
N PHE A 135 -4.54 5.45 6.50
CA PHE A 135 -4.56 5.36 7.95
C PHE A 135 -5.55 6.35 8.58
N PHE A 136 -5.48 7.61 8.16
CA PHE A 136 -6.36 8.66 8.70
C PHE A 136 -7.83 8.41 8.31
N ILE A 137 -8.09 8.12 7.04
CA ILE A 137 -9.44 7.86 6.52
C ILE A 137 -10.05 6.62 7.18
N ALA A 138 -9.26 5.55 7.37
CA ALA A 138 -9.75 4.35 8.05
C ALA A 138 -10.21 4.66 9.48
N ILE A 139 -9.42 5.40 10.25
CA ILE A 139 -9.79 5.79 11.62
C ILE A 139 -11.01 6.71 11.62
N MET A 140 -11.01 7.74 10.77
CA MET A 140 -12.10 8.69 10.69
C MET A 140 -13.42 8.02 10.30
N THR A 141 -13.39 7.15 9.30
CA THR A 141 -14.57 6.42 8.82
C THR A 141 -15.08 5.43 9.87
N PHE A 142 -14.16 4.71 10.53
CA PHE A 142 -14.54 3.76 11.57
C PHE A 142 -15.19 4.46 12.77
N ILE A 143 -14.56 5.51 13.30
CA ILE A 143 -15.09 6.29 14.43
C ILE A 143 -16.37 7.00 14.02
N GLY A 144 -16.41 7.61 12.82
CA GLY A 144 -17.58 8.32 12.32
C GLY A 144 -18.80 7.41 12.18
N ALA A 145 -18.63 6.24 11.55
CA ALA A 145 -19.70 5.24 11.44
C ALA A 145 -20.20 4.80 12.81
N PHE A 146 -19.26 4.52 13.74
CA PHE A 146 -19.61 4.12 15.09
C PHE A 146 -20.41 5.20 15.84
N VAL A 147 -19.92 6.46 15.82
CA VAL A 147 -20.60 7.59 16.48
C VAL A 147 -22.00 7.81 15.92
N ILE A 148 -22.16 7.74 14.59
CA ILE A 148 -23.47 7.88 13.95
C ILE A 148 -24.42 6.75 14.39
N MET A 149 -23.96 5.50 14.27
CA MET A 149 -24.78 4.34 14.67
C MET A 149 -25.18 4.40 16.17
N TYR A 150 -24.26 4.81 17.05
CA TYR A 150 -24.53 4.95 18.49
C TYR A 150 -25.56 6.04 18.80
N ASN A 151 -25.51 7.18 18.10
CA ASN A 151 -26.47 8.26 18.27
C ASN A 151 -27.87 7.91 17.71
N THR A 152 -27.94 7.06 16.68
CA THR A 152 -29.20 6.57 16.13
C THR A 152 -29.87 5.58 17.09
N ASN A 153 -29.13 4.56 17.52
CA ASN A 153 -29.60 3.60 18.54
C ASN A 153 -28.39 3.05 19.30
N PRO A 154 -28.28 3.27 20.64
CA PRO A 154 -27.09 2.89 21.39
C PRO A 154 -26.94 1.37 21.62
N GLU A 155 -28.01 0.58 21.47
CA GLU A 155 -27.99 -0.86 21.72
C GLU A 155 -27.56 -1.67 20.47
N LEU A 156 -27.94 -1.21 19.28
CA LEU A 156 -27.72 -1.95 18.03
C LEU A 156 -26.25 -2.02 17.57
N PRO A 157 -25.41 -0.95 17.71
CA PRO A 157 -23.99 -0.99 17.30
C PRO A 157 -23.16 -1.99 18.08
N ILE A 158 -23.64 -2.46 19.24
CA ILE A 158 -22.94 -3.48 20.03
C ILE A 158 -22.73 -4.76 19.21
N SER A 159 -23.70 -5.11 18.35
CA SER A 159 -23.63 -6.33 17.54
C SER A 159 -22.47 -6.33 16.51
N PRO A 160 -22.29 -5.32 15.65
CA PRO A 160 -21.12 -5.27 14.75
C PRO A 160 -19.82 -5.02 15.51
N ILE A 161 -19.80 -4.26 16.61
CA ILE A 161 -18.59 -4.03 17.40
C ILE A 161 -18.03 -5.33 17.97
N ILE A 162 -18.86 -6.22 18.48
CA ILE A 162 -18.42 -7.52 18.97
C ILE A 162 -17.79 -8.34 17.81
N MET A 163 -18.27 -8.18 16.59
CA MET A 163 -17.76 -8.93 15.44
C MET A 163 -16.49 -8.35 14.82
N VAL A 164 -16.23 -7.04 14.95
CA VAL A 164 -15.02 -6.39 14.41
C VAL A 164 -13.73 -7.01 14.95
N PRO A 165 -13.54 -7.29 16.24
CA PRO A 165 -12.37 -7.99 16.75
C PRO A 165 -12.17 -9.37 16.10
N PHE A 166 -13.23 -10.14 15.89
CA PHE A 166 -13.14 -11.45 15.22
C PHE A 166 -12.71 -11.30 13.77
N LEU A 167 -13.26 -10.33 13.04
CA LEU A 167 -12.82 -10.00 11.69
C LEU A 167 -11.35 -9.59 11.68
N THR A 168 -10.93 -8.72 12.59
CA THR A 168 -9.53 -8.27 12.71
C THR A 168 -8.58 -9.44 12.99
N ILE A 169 -8.92 -10.32 13.93
CA ILE A 169 -8.15 -11.53 14.22
C ILE A 169 -8.05 -12.43 13.00
N LEU A 170 -9.17 -12.64 12.29
CA LEU A 170 -9.19 -13.42 11.04
C LEU A 170 -8.24 -12.83 9.99
N VAL A 171 -8.30 -11.51 9.78
CA VAL A 171 -7.46 -10.80 8.81
C VAL A 171 -5.99 -10.88 9.19
N VAL A 172 -5.62 -10.57 10.44
CA VAL A 172 -4.24 -10.61 10.91
C VAL A 172 -3.65 -12.03 10.81
N PHE A 173 -4.39 -13.04 11.26
CA PHE A 173 -3.94 -14.42 11.20
C PHE A 173 -3.80 -14.93 9.76
N SER A 174 -4.73 -14.54 8.89
CA SER A 174 -4.68 -14.84 7.46
C SER A 174 -3.49 -14.18 6.79
N ASN A 175 -3.18 -12.91 7.10
CA ASN A 175 -2.01 -12.21 6.56
C ASN A 175 -0.70 -12.86 6.97
N ILE A 176 -0.58 -13.34 8.22
CA ILE A 176 0.62 -14.08 8.67
C ILE A 176 0.80 -15.37 7.85
N LYS A 177 -0.27 -16.14 7.63
CA LYS A 177 -0.22 -17.35 6.82
C LYS A 177 0.10 -17.04 5.35
N MET A 178 -0.52 -16.00 4.82
CA MET A 178 -0.33 -15.57 3.44
C MET A 178 1.11 -15.15 3.20
N ASN A 179 1.67 -14.30 4.07
CA ASN A 179 3.07 -13.87 3.96
C ASN A 179 4.07 -15.03 4.01
N ARG A 180 3.82 -16.05 4.84
CA ARG A 180 4.65 -17.27 4.87
C ARG A 180 4.56 -18.05 3.56
N ALA A 181 3.35 -18.21 3.01
CA ALA A 181 3.13 -18.93 1.77
C ALA A 181 3.77 -18.19 0.57
N TRP A 182 3.60 -16.87 0.48
CA TRP A 182 4.25 -16.03 -0.54
C TRP A 182 5.77 -16.08 -0.42
N LYS A 183 6.32 -15.95 0.79
CA LYS A 183 7.77 -16.08 1.01
C LYS A 183 8.32 -17.41 0.49
N ASN A 184 7.65 -18.52 0.79
CA ASN A 184 8.06 -19.83 0.27
C ASN A 184 7.98 -19.92 -1.26
N MET A 185 6.94 -19.34 -1.86
CA MET A 185 6.82 -19.24 -3.31
C MET A 185 7.97 -18.43 -3.93
N TYR A 186 8.34 -17.29 -3.31
CA TYR A 186 9.47 -16.48 -3.78
C TYR A 186 10.82 -17.19 -3.67
N ILE A 187 11.02 -18.03 -2.63
CA ILE A 187 12.21 -18.87 -2.54
C ILE A 187 12.24 -19.84 -3.72
N LYS A 188 11.12 -20.49 -4.04
CA LYS A 188 11.05 -21.47 -5.13
C LYS A 188 11.21 -20.88 -6.52
N ILE A 189 10.73 -19.64 -6.75
CA ILE A 189 11.00 -18.97 -8.03
C ILE A 189 12.48 -18.52 -8.13
N ALA A 190 13.12 -18.18 -7.02
CA ALA A 190 14.56 -17.88 -7.02
C ALA A 190 15.39 -19.14 -7.38
N ASP A 191 14.99 -20.34 -6.88
CA ASP A 191 15.62 -21.62 -7.29
C ASP A 191 15.49 -21.83 -8.80
N VAL A 192 14.30 -21.59 -9.38
CA VAL A 192 14.06 -21.66 -10.83
C VAL A 192 14.92 -20.65 -11.61
N ASN A 193 14.97 -19.39 -11.14
CA ASN A 193 15.78 -18.35 -11.79
C ASN A 193 17.28 -18.71 -11.81
N GLY A 194 17.81 -19.18 -10.67
CA GLY A 194 19.19 -19.64 -10.60
C GLY A 194 19.46 -20.80 -11.58
N ARG A 195 18.51 -21.75 -11.70
CA ARG A 195 18.61 -22.86 -12.66
C ARG A 195 18.66 -22.35 -14.11
N VAL A 196 17.78 -21.40 -14.45
CA VAL A 196 17.75 -20.81 -15.79
C VAL A 196 19.06 -20.06 -16.08
N GLU A 197 19.57 -19.28 -15.12
CA GLU A 197 20.83 -18.56 -15.23
C GLU A 197 21.98 -19.50 -15.48
N ASP A 198 22.12 -20.57 -14.68
CA ASP A 198 23.17 -21.60 -14.82
C ASP A 198 23.08 -22.27 -16.20
N SER A 199 21.89 -22.71 -16.61
CA SER A 199 21.71 -23.45 -17.87
C SER A 199 21.93 -22.57 -19.09
N VAL A 200 21.50 -21.31 -19.07
CA VAL A 200 21.68 -20.36 -20.18
C VAL A 200 23.13 -19.92 -20.28
N SER A 201 23.76 -19.59 -19.14
CA SER A 201 25.20 -19.22 -19.13
C SER A 201 26.12 -20.38 -19.52
N GLY A 202 25.75 -21.61 -19.13
CA GLY A 202 26.45 -22.84 -19.45
C GLY A 202 26.01 -23.53 -20.75
N ALA A 203 25.14 -22.91 -21.56
CA ALA A 203 24.50 -23.58 -22.72
C ALA A 203 25.50 -24.22 -23.70
N ARG A 204 26.65 -23.59 -23.96
CA ARG A 204 27.69 -24.13 -24.80
C ARG A 204 28.27 -25.42 -24.23
N VAL A 205 28.47 -25.50 -22.92
CA VAL A 205 28.95 -26.69 -22.22
C VAL A 205 27.91 -27.80 -22.29
N VAL A 206 26.67 -27.50 -21.96
CA VAL A 206 25.53 -28.45 -22.02
C VAL A 206 25.45 -29.09 -23.40
N GLN A 207 25.46 -28.26 -24.46
CA GLN A 207 25.39 -28.72 -25.86
C GLN A 207 26.65 -29.52 -26.28
N SER A 208 27.83 -29.11 -25.83
CA SER A 208 29.09 -29.82 -26.16
C SER A 208 29.11 -31.25 -25.61
N PHE A 209 28.38 -31.51 -24.51
CA PHE A 209 28.25 -32.83 -23.90
C PHE A 209 26.94 -33.52 -24.19
N THR A 210 26.08 -32.95 -25.06
CA THR A 210 24.75 -33.48 -25.40
C THR A 210 23.91 -33.80 -24.15
N ASN A 211 23.88 -32.86 -23.18
CA ASN A 211 23.33 -33.09 -21.85
C ASN A 211 22.02 -32.28 -21.61
N GLU A 212 21.32 -31.88 -22.68
CA GLU A 212 20.13 -31.05 -22.65
C GLU A 212 18.98 -31.71 -21.87
N GLU A 213 18.77 -33.01 -22.04
CA GLU A 213 17.72 -33.74 -21.32
C GLU A 213 17.94 -33.72 -19.80
N PHE A 214 19.19 -33.79 -19.34
CA PHE A 214 19.49 -33.70 -17.92
C PHE A 214 19.10 -32.34 -17.36
N GLU A 215 19.45 -31.25 -18.06
CA GLU A 215 19.09 -29.87 -17.63
C GLU A 215 17.58 -29.65 -17.71
N ILE A 216 16.89 -30.17 -18.74
CA ILE A 216 15.43 -30.12 -18.85
C ILE A 216 14.77 -30.81 -17.65
N ASN A 217 15.22 -32.00 -17.28
CA ASN A 217 14.68 -32.73 -16.13
C ASN A 217 14.89 -31.99 -14.80
N ARG A 218 16.05 -31.38 -14.60
CA ARG A 218 16.35 -30.55 -13.44
C ARG A 218 15.42 -29.34 -13.37
N PHE A 219 15.25 -28.62 -14.49
CA PHE A 219 14.33 -27.50 -14.59
C PHE A 219 12.90 -27.91 -14.31
N GLN A 220 12.43 -29.02 -14.86
CA GLN A 220 11.07 -29.54 -14.63
C GLN A 220 10.81 -29.84 -13.14
N ASN A 221 11.81 -30.38 -12.42
CA ASN A 221 11.70 -30.62 -10.98
C ASN A 221 11.55 -29.31 -10.20
N ASP A 222 12.43 -28.32 -10.45
CA ASP A 222 12.43 -27.03 -9.76
C ASP A 222 11.13 -26.25 -10.08
N ASN A 223 10.69 -26.25 -11.35
CA ASN A 223 9.44 -25.66 -11.79
C ASN A 223 8.22 -26.36 -11.18
N GLY A 224 8.28 -27.68 -11.01
CA GLY A 224 7.27 -28.47 -10.29
C GLY A 224 7.14 -28.03 -8.82
N GLN A 225 8.25 -27.85 -8.12
CA GLN A 225 8.27 -27.36 -6.74
C GLN A 225 7.72 -25.93 -6.64
N PHE A 226 8.11 -25.04 -7.56
CA PHE A 226 7.55 -23.70 -7.65
C PHE A 226 6.04 -23.71 -7.88
N ARG A 227 5.54 -24.55 -8.81
CA ARG A 227 4.11 -24.73 -9.06
C ARG A 227 3.37 -25.13 -7.80
N LEU A 228 3.88 -26.11 -7.03
CA LEU A 228 3.26 -26.55 -5.77
C LEU A 228 3.23 -25.42 -4.72
N ALA A 229 4.35 -24.72 -4.53
CA ALA A 229 4.43 -23.59 -3.61
C ALA A 229 3.45 -22.46 -3.99
N LYS A 230 3.34 -22.16 -5.29
CA LYS A 230 2.39 -21.19 -5.83
C LYS A 230 0.94 -21.60 -5.58
N LEU A 231 0.58 -22.87 -5.82
CA LEU A 231 -0.75 -23.40 -5.54
C LEU A 231 -1.11 -23.30 -4.05
N VAL A 232 -0.16 -23.55 -3.14
CA VAL A 232 -0.35 -23.36 -1.68
C VAL A 232 -0.62 -21.89 -1.35
N ALA A 233 0.15 -20.95 -1.92
CA ALA A 233 -0.06 -19.52 -1.71
C ALA A 233 -1.46 -19.08 -2.16
N TYR A 234 -1.89 -19.48 -3.36
CA TYR A 234 -3.23 -19.17 -3.86
C TYR A 234 -4.35 -19.86 -3.07
N LYS A 235 -4.12 -21.08 -2.57
CA LYS A 235 -5.08 -21.77 -1.68
C LYS A 235 -5.27 -20.99 -0.37
N VAL A 236 -4.20 -20.50 0.23
CA VAL A 236 -4.27 -19.65 1.43
C VAL A 236 -5.01 -18.35 1.13
N MET A 237 -4.68 -17.70 0.00
CA MET A 237 -5.35 -16.49 -0.46
C MET A 237 -6.86 -16.71 -0.64
N ALA A 238 -7.25 -17.76 -1.35
CA ALA A 238 -8.66 -18.09 -1.56
C ALA A 238 -9.39 -18.34 -0.24
N GLY A 239 -8.78 -19.07 0.70
CA GLY A 239 -9.33 -19.29 2.04
C GLY A 239 -9.50 -18.00 2.83
N THR A 240 -8.55 -17.08 2.73
CA THR A 240 -8.61 -15.74 3.36
C THR A 240 -9.79 -14.94 2.81
N HIS A 241 -9.88 -14.81 1.48
CA HIS A 241 -10.97 -14.05 0.85
C HIS A 241 -12.35 -14.67 1.17
N SER A 242 -12.47 -16.00 1.13
CA SER A 242 -13.71 -16.68 1.50
C SER A 242 -14.08 -16.49 2.96
N GLY A 243 -13.10 -16.49 3.87
CA GLY A 243 -13.29 -16.24 5.30
C GLY A 243 -13.77 -14.81 5.58
N ILE A 244 -13.15 -13.81 4.97
CA ILE A 244 -13.55 -12.41 5.08
C ILE A 244 -14.97 -12.21 4.51
N TYR A 245 -15.24 -12.78 3.32
CA TYR A 245 -16.58 -12.74 2.71
C TYR A 245 -17.65 -13.33 3.64
N MET A 246 -17.40 -14.52 4.20
CA MET A 246 -18.34 -15.17 5.12
C MET A 246 -18.55 -14.34 6.39
N MET A 247 -17.49 -13.80 7.00
CA MET A 247 -17.59 -12.97 8.19
C MET A 247 -18.41 -11.70 7.93
N THR A 248 -18.21 -11.06 6.78
CA THR A 248 -19.00 -9.90 6.34
C THR A 248 -20.49 -10.24 6.22
N ARG A 249 -20.81 -11.40 5.60
CA ARG A 249 -22.21 -11.86 5.48
C ARG A 249 -22.83 -12.20 6.82
N LEU A 250 -22.08 -12.82 7.73
CA LEU A 250 -22.51 -13.07 9.10
C LEU A 250 -22.78 -11.76 9.86
N MET A 251 -21.90 -10.77 9.72
CA MET A 251 -22.10 -9.44 10.30
C MET A 251 -23.40 -8.80 9.81
N THR A 252 -23.62 -8.82 8.50
CA THR A 252 -24.87 -8.32 7.90
C THR A 252 -26.10 -9.07 8.43
N LEU A 253 -26.02 -10.41 8.50
CA LEU A 253 -27.13 -11.23 9.00
C LEU A 253 -27.43 -10.95 10.48
N VAL A 254 -26.42 -10.81 11.32
CA VAL A 254 -26.60 -10.52 12.74
C VAL A 254 -27.27 -9.15 12.93
N VAL A 255 -26.77 -8.12 12.22
CA VAL A 255 -27.38 -6.78 12.28
C VAL A 255 -28.82 -6.80 11.75
N LEU A 256 -29.07 -7.53 10.67
CA LEU A 256 -30.43 -7.66 10.13
C LEU A 256 -31.38 -8.33 11.13
N VAL A 257 -30.98 -9.44 11.76
CA VAL A 257 -31.81 -10.19 12.71
C VAL A 257 -32.03 -9.40 13.99
N VAL A 258 -30.96 -8.83 14.56
CA VAL A 258 -31.06 -8.02 15.79
C VAL A 258 -31.84 -6.74 15.51
N GLY A 259 -31.57 -6.06 14.40
CA GLY A 259 -32.27 -4.85 13.99
C GLY A 259 -33.76 -5.12 13.70
N ALA A 260 -34.09 -6.24 13.04
CA ALA A 260 -35.48 -6.64 12.84
C ALA A 260 -36.21 -6.87 14.17
N TRP A 261 -35.54 -7.47 15.17
CA TRP A 261 -36.11 -7.64 16.51
C TRP A 261 -36.40 -6.27 17.17
N PHE A 262 -35.49 -5.29 17.03
CA PHE A 262 -35.72 -3.93 17.51
C PHE A 262 -36.88 -3.24 16.78
N THR A 263 -36.95 -3.40 15.44
CA THR A 263 -38.03 -2.81 14.63
C THR A 263 -39.38 -3.39 14.99
N VAL A 264 -39.49 -4.72 15.18
CA VAL A 264 -40.74 -5.37 15.59
C VAL A 264 -41.20 -4.91 16.98
N ASN A 265 -40.30 -4.49 17.84
CA ASN A 265 -40.60 -3.97 19.17
C ASN A 265 -40.66 -2.42 19.21
N ASP A 266 -40.87 -1.75 18.08
CA ASP A 266 -41.00 -0.30 17.93
C ASP A 266 -39.84 0.53 18.51
N LYS A 267 -38.61 -0.08 18.56
CA LYS A 267 -37.41 0.57 19.04
C LYS A 267 -36.53 1.11 17.90
N LEU A 268 -36.83 0.77 16.66
CA LEU A 268 -36.09 1.16 15.47
C LEU A 268 -37.06 1.33 14.29
N THR A 269 -36.80 2.36 13.46
CA THR A 269 -37.57 2.56 12.22
C THR A 269 -37.02 1.63 11.11
N TYR A 270 -37.79 1.51 10.01
CA TYR A 270 -37.34 0.74 8.83
C TYR A 270 -36.14 1.40 8.16
N GLY A 271 -36.10 2.74 8.08
CA GLY A 271 -34.97 3.47 7.52
C GLY A 271 -33.70 3.34 8.36
N GLU A 272 -33.87 3.37 9.70
CA GLU A 272 -32.75 3.10 10.61
C GLU A 272 -32.18 1.71 10.41
N LEU A 273 -33.01 0.67 10.32
CA LEU A 273 -32.56 -0.71 10.04
C LEU A 273 -31.77 -0.78 8.75
N VAL A 274 -32.27 -0.18 7.67
CA VAL A 274 -31.56 -0.15 6.37
C VAL A 274 -30.25 0.60 6.47
N SER A 275 -30.22 1.75 7.17
CA SER A 275 -28.99 2.53 7.37
C SER A 275 -27.92 1.74 8.12
N PHE A 276 -28.30 0.97 9.16
CA PHE A 276 -27.36 0.09 9.88
C PHE A 276 -26.76 -1.00 8.98
N VAL A 277 -27.57 -1.61 8.10
CA VAL A 277 -27.06 -2.58 7.11
C VAL A 277 -26.08 -1.92 6.14
N LEU A 278 -26.35 -0.68 5.73
CA LEU A 278 -25.43 0.08 4.88
C LEU A 278 -24.12 0.44 5.61
N PHE A 279 -24.19 0.81 6.90
CA PHE A 279 -23.00 1.10 7.71
C PHE A 279 -22.06 -0.09 7.86
N ILE A 280 -22.54 -1.34 7.77
CA ILE A 280 -21.64 -2.51 7.77
C ILE A 280 -20.67 -2.43 6.59
N ASN A 281 -21.13 -2.09 5.39
CA ASN A 281 -20.26 -1.95 4.22
C ASN A 281 -19.23 -0.80 4.42
N VAL A 282 -19.65 0.27 5.10
CA VAL A 282 -18.74 1.38 5.46
C VAL A 282 -17.70 0.93 6.47
N LEU A 283 -18.05 0.08 7.45
CA LEU A 283 -17.13 -0.44 8.48
C LEU A 283 -16.11 -1.46 7.95
N ILE A 284 -16.36 -2.10 6.81
CA ILE A 284 -15.41 -3.07 6.21
C ILE A 284 -14.24 -2.35 5.53
N LYS A 285 -14.50 -1.23 4.84
CA LYS A 285 -13.47 -0.47 4.12
C LYS A 285 -12.24 -0.12 4.98
N PRO A 286 -12.37 0.39 6.22
CA PRO A 286 -11.25 0.60 7.13
C PRO A 286 -10.41 -0.64 7.39
N VAL A 287 -11.04 -1.82 7.50
CA VAL A 287 -10.33 -3.08 7.73
C VAL A 287 -9.47 -3.44 6.53
N ASP A 288 -10.00 -3.27 5.31
CA ASP A 288 -9.26 -3.52 4.08
C ASP A 288 -8.08 -2.55 3.92
N LYS A 289 -8.29 -1.24 4.20
CA LYS A 289 -7.24 -0.21 4.16
C LYS A 289 -6.12 -0.51 5.16
N ILE A 290 -6.44 -0.81 6.41
CA ILE A 290 -5.45 -1.18 7.43
C ILE A 290 -4.70 -2.46 7.04
N SER A 291 -5.41 -3.45 6.46
CA SER A 291 -4.77 -4.69 5.98
C SER A 291 -3.74 -4.43 4.87
N ALA A 292 -4.06 -3.56 3.92
CA ALA A 292 -3.12 -3.14 2.88
C ALA A 292 -1.92 -2.41 3.46
N LEU A 293 -2.14 -1.53 4.44
CA LEU A 293 -1.06 -0.81 5.14
C LEU A 293 -0.13 -1.73 5.93
N LEU A 294 -0.64 -2.81 6.54
CA LEU A 294 0.19 -3.80 7.24
C LEU A 294 1.21 -4.49 6.31
N GLU A 295 0.93 -4.57 5.02
CA GLU A 295 1.86 -5.08 4.02
C GLU A 295 2.78 -3.99 3.47
N LEU A 296 2.23 -2.83 3.15
CA LEU A 296 2.93 -1.73 2.50
C LEU A 296 3.92 -1.02 3.44
N TYR A 297 3.52 -0.77 4.68
CA TYR A 297 4.33 -0.02 5.65
C TYR A 297 5.71 -0.66 5.93
N PRO A 298 5.85 -1.96 6.21
CA PRO A 298 7.16 -2.57 6.43
C PRO A 298 8.06 -2.51 5.19
N LYS A 299 7.50 -2.66 3.98
CA LYS A 299 8.25 -2.61 2.71
C LYS A 299 8.78 -1.20 2.46
N GLY A 300 7.91 -0.20 2.46
CA GLY A 300 8.27 1.18 2.24
C GLY A 300 9.23 1.72 3.29
N MET A 301 9.02 1.41 4.59
CA MET A 301 9.93 1.83 5.66
C MET A 301 11.28 1.14 5.63
N ALA A 302 11.35 -0.12 5.21
CA ALA A 302 12.62 -0.81 4.98
C ALA A 302 13.37 -0.21 3.78
N GLY A 303 12.67 0.09 2.69
CA GLY A 303 13.21 0.82 1.55
C GLY A 303 13.74 2.20 1.96
N PHE A 304 12.95 2.96 2.74
CA PHE A 304 13.36 4.27 3.22
C PHE A 304 14.59 4.22 4.15
N ARG A 305 14.72 3.18 4.98
CA ARG A 305 15.94 2.97 5.78
C ARG A 305 17.16 2.76 4.87
N ARG A 306 17.08 1.85 3.88
CA ARG A 306 18.17 1.61 2.93
C ARG A 306 18.52 2.84 2.09
N PHE A 307 17.52 3.65 1.74
CA PHE A 307 17.73 4.94 1.11
C PHE A 307 18.54 5.88 2.02
N LEU A 308 18.16 6.00 3.30
CA LEU A 308 18.90 6.83 4.26
C LEU A 308 20.31 6.33 4.49
N ASP A 309 20.50 5.01 4.64
CA ASP A 309 21.82 4.40 4.81
C ASP A 309 22.78 4.74 3.67
N LEU A 310 22.25 4.96 2.45
CA LEU A 310 23.07 5.32 1.30
C LEU A 310 23.26 6.84 1.18
N ILE A 311 22.23 7.62 1.41
CA ILE A 311 22.27 9.09 1.29
C ILE A 311 23.11 9.74 2.42
N GLU A 312 23.25 9.08 3.57
CA GLU A 312 24.02 9.54 4.72
C GLU A 312 25.51 9.13 4.68
N GLN A 313 25.92 8.38 3.65
CA GLN A 313 27.34 8.07 3.41
C GLN A 313 28.01 9.27 2.76
N ASP A 314 28.87 9.96 3.53
CA ASP A 314 29.63 11.07 3.00
C ASP A 314 30.61 10.61 1.93
N PRO A 315 30.72 11.30 0.78
CA PRO A 315 31.76 11.03 -0.20
C PRO A 315 33.17 11.18 0.42
N GLU A 316 34.03 10.17 0.24
CA GLU A 316 35.42 10.24 0.77
C GLU A 316 36.23 11.38 0.18
N ILE A 317 35.93 11.75 -1.07
CA ILE A 317 36.65 12.79 -1.80
C ILE A 317 35.71 13.98 -1.98
N VAL A 318 35.99 15.05 -1.26
CA VAL A 318 35.27 16.31 -1.34
C VAL A 318 36.24 17.44 -1.64
N ASP A 319 35.77 18.45 -2.38
CA ASP A 319 36.55 19.66 -2.60
C ASP A 319 36.81 20.38 -1.27
N ARG A 320 38.04 20.89 -1.10
CA ARG A 320 38.34 21.75 0.06
C ARG A 320 37.63 23.08 -0.07
N GLU A 321 37.34 23.74 1.08
CA GLU A 321 36.68 25.06 1.10
C GLU A 321 37.38 26.12 0.21
N ASN A 322 38.69 25.99 -0.02
CA ASN A 322 39.49 26.90 -0.83
C ASN A 322 39.95 26.24 -2.16
N ALA A 323 39.22 25.25 -2.67
CA ALA A 323 39.51 24.64 -3.96
C ALA A 323 39.48 25.71 -5.08
N LYS A 324 40.52 25.77 -5.90
CA LYS A 324 40.60 26.68 -7.04
C LYS A 324 40.09 25.99 -8.30
N SER A 325 39.21 26.65 -9.04
CA SER A 325 38.89 26.27 -10.40
C SER A 325 40.11 26.48 -11.31
N VAL A 326 40.47 25.47 -12.09
CA VAL A 326 41.60 25.52 -13.03
C VAL A 326 41.03 25.35 -14.43
N ASP A 327 41.11 26.41 -15.23
CA ASP A 327 40.56 26.40 -16.59
C ASP A 327 41.45 25.67 -17.60
N HIS A 328 42.76 25.56 -17.34
CA HIS A 328 43.73 24.92 -18.23
C HIS A 328 44.87 24.26 -17.48
N LEU A 329 45.09 22.95 -17.74
CA LEU A 329 46.22 22.19 -17.23
C LEU A 329 47.17 21.89 -18.39
N ARG A 330 48.51 22.08 -18.18
CA ARG A 330 49.54 21.71 -19.18
C ARG A 330 49.73 20.21 -19.38
N GLY A 331 49.20 19.41 -18.46
CA GLY A 331 49.26 17.95 -18.53
C GLY A 331 50.58 17.33 -18.02
N ASP A 332 51.51 18.12 -17.48
CA ASP A 332 52.71 17.62 -16.80
C ASP A 332 52.32 17.06 -15.42
N ILE A 333 52.59 15.77 -15.20
CA ILE A 333 52.28 15.07 -13.96
C ILE A 333 53.57 14.50 -13.37
N SER A 334 53.86 14.86 -12.10
CA SER A 334 54.99 14.26 -11.37
C SER A 334 54.49 13.65 -10.06
N PHE A 335 54.93 12.46 -9.76
CA PHE A 335 54.70 11.77 -8.48
C PHE A 335 55.99 11.86 -7.65
N ASN A 336 55.93 12.57 -6.52
CA ASN A 336 57.05 12.70 -5.59
C ASN A 336 56.65 12.08 -4.26
N ASP A 337 57.30 11.01 -3.84
CA ASP A 337 57.07 10.30 -2.57
C ASP A 337 55.58 10.00 -2.31
N VAL A 338 54.92 9.34 -3.28
CA VAL A 338 53.50 8.97 -3.21
C VAL A 338 53.37 7.51 -2.83
N ASP A 339 52.90 7.23 -1.63
CA ASP A 339 52.52 5.89 -1.18
C ASP A 339 51.02 5.69 -1.38
N VAL A 340 50.63 4.58 -2.00
CA VAL A 340 49.26 4.17 -2.19
C VAL A 340 49.04 2.80 -1.57
N GLY A 341 48.09 2.68 -0.66
CA GLY A 341 47.68 1.42 -0.04
C GLY A 341 46.24 1.12 -0.30
N TYR A 342 45.92 -0.14 -0.59
CA TYR A 342 44.55 -0.67 -0.49
C TYR A 342 44.32 -1.13 0.95
N ASP A 343 43.05 -1.19 1.40
CA ASP A 343 42.73 -1.67 2.73
C ASP A 343 43.40 -3.02 3.00
N GLN A 344 44.18 -3.09 4.09
CA GLN A 344 44.74 -4.37 4.56
C GLN A 344 43.58 -5.20 5.12
N HIS A 345 43.26 -6.31 4.48
CA HIS A 345 42.40 -7.36 5.03
C HIS A 345 43.17 -8.20 6.03
#